data_b4d44e2073f0a4bb614eaf07dc99e43d
#
_entry.id   b4d44e2073f0a4bb614eaf07dc99e43d
#
_cell.length_a   1.000
_cell.length_b   1.000
_cell.length_c   1.000
_cell.angle_alpha   90.00
_cell.angle_beta   90.00
_cell.angle_gamma   90.00
#
_symmetry.space_group_name_H-M   'P 1'
#
loop_
_entity.id
_entity.type
_entity.pdbx_description
1 polymer ?
#
loop_
_entity_poly.entity_id
_entity_poly.type
_entity_poly.pdbx_seq_one_letter_code
_entity_poly.pdbx_strand_id
1 'polypeptide(L)'
;MTPISVKEVNRIWADVLTTTTVGTETIRPDLALGRILAEDIHAAEPYPPFRKSPFDGYAVHFEKDRTDYEVLATLGAGEVYDGTIKEGAAVRLMTGGALPDGTDTIVMQEQVSPTADGKSMGIIFLRCYLLFVSPITR
;
A
#
# COMPACT_ATOMS: atom_id res chain seq x y z
N MET A 1 50.70 -3.86 15.86
CA MET A 1 49.83 -3.40 14.71
C MET A 1 48.95 -2.28 15.22
N THR A 2 48.96 -1.13 14.58
CA THR A 2 48.12 -0.01 14.93
C THR A 2 46.70 -0.26 14.34
N PRO A 3 45.62 -0.17 15.13
CA PRO A 3 44.29 -0.35 14.61
C PRO A 3 43.97 0.70 13.51
N ILE A 4 43.38 0.26 12.42
CA ILE A 4 42.94 1.13 11.34
C ILE A 4 41.51 1.62 11.65
N SER A 5 41.21 2.88 11.37
CA SER A 5 39.86 3.46 11.58
C SER A 5 38.87 3.00 10.51
N VAL A 6 37.56 2.97 10.85
CA VAL A 6 36.50 2.67 9.87
C VAL A 6 36.53 3.64 8.67
N LYS A 7 36.84 4.90 8.92
CA LYS A 7 36.99 5.91 7.86
C LYS A 7 38.11 5.54 6.89
N GLU A 8 39.23 5.07 7.39
CA GLU A 8 40.37 4.66 6.57
C GLU A 8 40.07 3.37 5.80
N VAL A 9 39.39 2.40 6.43
CA VAL A 9 38.92 1.19 5.73
C VAL A 9 38.01 1.56 4.55
N ASN A 10 37.03 2.45 4.77
CA ASN A 10 36.10 2.88 3.71
C ASN A 10 36.83 3.60 2.57
N ARG A 11 37.88 4.39 2.88
CA ARG A 11 38.69 5.02 1.86
C ARG A 11 39.45 4.00 1.00
N ILE A 12 40.08 3.00 1.66
CA ILE A 12 40.79 1.93 0.95
C ILE A 12 39.84 1.15 0.04
N TRP A 13 38.63 0.82 0.53
CA TRP A 13 37.62 0.14 -0.30
C TRP A 13 37.19 0.99 -1.48
N ALA A 14 36.95 2.29 -1.29
CA ALA A 14 36.59 3.18 -2.40
C ALA A 14 37.69 3.22 -3.46
N ASP A 15 38.96 3.32 -3.06
CA ASP A 15 40.10 3.33 -3.97
C ASP A 15 40.22 2.00 -4.75
N VAL A 16 40.03 0.86 -4.09
CA VAL A 16 40.03 -0.47 -4.75
C VAL A 16 38.88 -0.61 -5.73
N LEU A 17 37.66 -0.18 -5.34
CA LEU A 17 36.47 -0.29 -6.19
C LEU A 17 36.55 0.60 -7.43
N THR A 18 37.18 1.78 -7.34
CA THR A 18 37.37 2.65 -8.52
C THR A 18 38.35 2.07 -9.55
N THR A 19 39.27 1.21 -9.14
CA THR A 19 40.24 0.56 -10.01
C THR A 19 39.80 -0.83 -10.51
N THR A 20 38.72 -1.38 -9.93
CA THR A 20 38.18 -2.68 -10.29
C THR A 20 37.09 -2.52 -11.34
N THR A 21 37.37 -2.94 -12.58
CA THR A 21 36.35 -2.97 -13.63
C THR A 21 35.66 -4.34 -13.63
N VAL A 22 34.37 -4.34 -13.39
CA VAL A 22 33.53 -5.54 -13.48
C VAL A 22 32.68 -5.42 -14.75
N GLY A 23 32.76 -6.47 -15.60
CA GLY A 23 31.91 -6.52 -16.79
C GLY A 23 30.45 -6.86 -16.45
N THR A 24 29.54 -6.53 -17.36
CA THR A 24 28.11 -6.89 -17.27
C THR A 24 27.78 -7.92 -18.37
N GLU A 25 26.80 -8.78 -18.08
CA GLU A 25 26.25 -9.74 -19.01
C GLU A 25 24.74 -9.85 -18.86
N THR A 26 24.06 -10.17 -19.93
CA THR A 26 22.62 -10.47 -19.89
C THR A 26 22.43 -11.96 -19.70
N ILE A 27 21.70 -12.33 -18.65
CA ILE A 27 21.42 -13.73 -18.33
C ILE A 27 19.92 -13.93 -18.10
N ARG A 28 19.48 -15.18 -18.15
CA ARG A 28 18.11 -15.52 -17.82
C ARG A 28 17.86 -15.34 -16.32
N PRO A 29 16.66 -14.91 -15.90
CA PRO A 29 16.34 -14.69 -14.48
C PRO A 29 16.53 -15.93 -13.59
N ASP A 30 16.25 -17.13 -14.11
CA ASP A 30 16.44 -18.40 -13.39
C ASP A 30 17.92 -18.72 -13.09
N LEU A 31 18.86 -18.09 -13.80
CA LEU A 31 20.30 -18.20 -13.58
C LEU A 31 20.89 -17.04 -12.78
N ALA A 32 20.03 -16.09 -12.34
CA ALA A 32 20.49 -14.87 -11.71
C ALA A 32 20.76 -15.00 -10.20
N LEU A 33 20.49 -16.15 -9.60
CA LEU A 33 20.72 -16.36 -8.17
C LEU A 33 22.21 -16.16 -7.83
N GLY A 34 22.49 -15.28 -6.87
CA GLY A 34 23.85 -14.94 -6.44
C GLY A 34 24.57 -13.92 -7.33
N ARG A 35 23.91 -13.38 -8.36
CA ARG A 35 24.46 -12.32 -9.22
C ARG A 35 24.08 -10.94 -8.68
N ILE A 36 24.86 -9.94 -9.07
CA ILE A 36 24.62 -8.53 -8.72
C ILE A 36 24.00 -7.83 -9.92
N LEU A 37 22.93 -7.08 -9.68
CA LEU A 37 22.30 -6.27 -10.72
C LEU A 37 23.28 -5.21 -11.24
N ALA A 38 23.36 -5.07 -12.55
CA ALA A 38 24.20 -4.08 -13.22
C ALA A 38 23.49 -2.72 -13.38
N GLU A 39 22.18 -2.70 -13.27
CA GLU A 39 21.33 -1.51 -13.38
C GLU A 39 20.11 -1.63 -12.48
N ASP A 40 19.49 -0.49 -12.16
CA ASP A 40 18.25 -0.47 -11.40
C ASP A 40 17.11 -1.07 -12.21
N ILE A 41 16.28 -1.89 -11.55
CA ILE A 41 15.07 -2.44 -12.16
C ILE A 41 13.89 -1.59 -11.70
N HIS A 42 13.20 -1.00 -12.65
CA HIS A 42 11.98 -0.24 -12.40
C HIS A 42 10.76 -1.01 -12.89
N ALA A 43 9.67 -0.97 -12.11
CA ALA A 43 8.39 -1.49 -12.56
C ALA A 43 7.88 -0.61 -13.72
N ALA A 44 7.43 -1.24 -14.82
CA ALA A 44 6.88 -0.53 -15.97
C ALA A 44 5.54 0.15 -15.64
N GLU A 45 4.80 -0.40 -14.67
CA GLU A 45 3.51 0.09 -14.21
C GLU A 45 3.46 0.10 -12.68
N PRO A 46 2.59 0.93 -12.07
CA PRO A 46 2.39 0.90 -10.62
C PRO A 46 1.98 -0.50 -10.13
N TYR A 47 2.54 -0.94 -9.00
CA TYR A 47 2.17 -2.20 -8.38
C TYR A 47 1.79 -1.99 -6.90
N PRO A 48 0.56 -2.32 -6.52
CA PRO A 48 -0.55 -2.82 -7.34
C PRO A 48 -1.07 -1.78 -8.33
N PRO A 49 -1.72 -2.18 -9.46
CA PRO A 49 -2.20 -1.26 -10.49
C PRO A 49 -3.44 -0.45 -10.06
N PHE A 50 -3.94 -0.69 -8.85
CA PHE A 50 -5.08 0.00 -8.26
C PHE A 50 -4.85 0.29 -6.78
N ARG A 51 -5.62 1.23 -6.24
CA ARG A 51 -5.66 1.48 -4.80
C ARG A 51 -6.33 0.30 -4.11
N LYS A 52 -5.70 -0.28 -3.11
CA LYS A 52 -6.21 -1.45 -2.38
C LYS A 52 -6.40 -1.15 -0.90
N SER A 53 -7.37 -1.82 -0.27
CA SER A 53 -7.54 -1.76 1.16
C SER A 53 -6.40 -2.49 1.89
N PRO A 54 -5.77 -1.84 2.88
CA PRO A 54 -4.80 -2.49 3.74
C PRO A 54 -5.43 -3.36 4.83
N PHE A 55 -6.74 -3.18 5.09
CA PHE A 55 -7.47 -3.86 6.18
C PHE A 55 -8.86 -4.31 5.71
N ASP A 56 -9.46 -5.23 6.47
CA ASP A 56 -10.88 -5.53 6.40
C ASP A 56 -11.65 -4.36 7.02
N GLY A 57 -12.61 -3.81 6.28
CA GLY A 57 -13.30 -2.62 6.76
C GLY A 57 -14.24 -1.99 5.74
N TYR A 58 -14.46 -0.71 5.91
CA TYR A 58 -15.40 0.08 5.13
C TYR A 58 -14.68 1.23 4.45
N ALA A 59 -14.75 1.27 3.14
CA ALA A 59 -14.26 2.39 2.34
C ALA A 59 -15.32 3.49 2.32
N VAL A 60 -14.93 4.70 2.71
CA VAL A 60 -15.79 5.87 2.81
C VAL A 60 -15.13 7.09 2.17
N HIS A 61 -15.94 8.08 1.84
CA HIS A 61 -15.47 9.47 1.76
C HIS A 61 -15.52 10.06 3.15
N PHE A 62 -14.36 10.46 3.70
CA PHE A 62 -14.28 10.92 5.07
C PHE A 62 -14.95 12.28 5.24
N GLU A 63 -15.82 12.37 6.19
CA GLU A 63 -16.48 13.61 6.63
C GLU A 63 -16.19 13.81 8.11
N LYS A 64 -15.62 14.97 8.43
CA LYS A 64 -15.42 15.36 9.83
C LYS A 64 -16.77 15.40 10.55
N ASP A 65 -16.84 14.83 11.72
CA ASP A 65 -18.04 14.78 12.58
C ASP A 65 -19.16 13.82 12.11
N ARG A 66 -19.02 13.14 10.97
CA ARG A 66 -19.94 12.08 10.58
C ARG A 66 -19.58 10.77 11.25
N THR A 67 -20.55 10.14 11.86
CA THR A 67 -20.39 8.84 12.54
C THR A 67 -21.19 7.72 11.88
N ASP A 68 -22.14 8.05 11.02
CA ASP A 68 -23.05 7.08 10.42
C ASP A 68 -22.93 7.07 8.90
N TYR A 69 -22.84 5.87 8.33
CA TYR A 69 -22.73 5.65 6.88
C TYR A 69 -23.68 4.55 6.42
N GLU A 70 -24.31 4.75 5.26
CA GLU A 70 -25.08 3.74 4.58
C GLU A 70 -24.14 2.76 3.86
N VAL A 71 -24.31 1.45 4.07
CA VAL A 71 -23.51 0.41 3.42
C VAL A 71 -24.16 0.01 2.10
N LEU A 72 -23.62 0.49 0.99
CA LEU A 72 -24.17 0.26 -0.34
C LEU A 72 -23.89 -1.16 -0.86
N ALA A 73 -22.76 -1.75 -0.49
CA ALA A 73 -22.37 -3.09 -0.91
C ALA A 73 -21.38 -3.72 0.07
N THR A 74 -21.30 -5.04 0.02
CA THR A 74 -20.22 -5.83 0.63
C THR A 74 -19.54 -6.61 -0.47
N LEU A 75 -18.23 -6.38 -0.63
CA LEU A 75 -17.42 -6.97 -1.69
C LEU A 75 -16.64 -8.16 -1.16
N GLY A 76 -16.73 -9.27 -1.85
CA GLY A 76 -15.89 -10.44 -1.66
C GLY A 76 -14.53 -10.29 -2.34
N ALA A 77 -13.69 -11.33 -2.21
CA ALA A 77 -12.38 -11.36 -2.85
C ALA A 77 -12.51 -11.31 -4.38
N GLY A 78 -11.82 -10.36 -5.01
CA GLY A 78 -11.84 -10.16 -6.46
C GLY A 78 -13.04 -9.39 -7.01
N GLU A 79 -13.98 -8.99 -6.17
CA GLU A 79 -15.09 -8.13 -6.57
C GLU A 79 -14.68 -6.66 -6.58
N VAL A 80 -15.27 -5.90 -7.48
CA VAL A 80 -15.05 -4.46 -7.65
C VAL A 80 -16.39 -3.74 -7.60
N TYR A 81 -16.44 -2.61 -6.91
CA TYR A 81 -17.62 -1.75 -6.92
C TYR A 81 -17.58 -0.84 -8.15
N ASP A 82 -18.57 -1.00 -9.03
CA ASP A 82 -18.71 -0.18 -10.24
C ASP A 82 -19.53 1.07 -9.90
N GLY A 83 -18.85 2.09 -9.41
CA GLY A 83 -19.47 3.37 -9.06
C GLY A 83 -18.58 4.26 -8.21
N THR A 84 -19.08 5.48 -7.96
CA THR A 84 -18.40 6.46 -7.10
C THR A 84 -19.14 6.58 -5.77
N ILE A 85 -18.39 6.44 -4.67
CA ILE A 85 -18.90 6.60 -3.31
C ILE A 85 -19.08 8.09 -3.03
N LYS A 86 -20.28 8.44 -2.58
CA LYS A 86 -20.68 9.80 -2.19
C LYS A 86 -20.61 9.95 -0.68
N GLU A 87 -20.77 11.20 -0.23
CA GLU A 87 -20.91 11.55 1.19
C GLU A 87 -21.97 10.69 1.87
N GLY A 88 -21.67 10.22 3.09
CA GLY A 88 -22.56 9.40 3.88
C GLY A 88 -22.70 7.94 3.44
N ALA A 89 -21.98 7.52 2.41
CA ALA A 89 -22.02 6.15 1.92
C ALA A 89 -20.71 5.40 2.19
N ALA A 90 -20.81 4.08 2.30
CA ALA A 90 -19.70 3.16 2.52
C ALA A 90 -19.84 1.92 1.65
N VAL A 91 -18.70 1.29 1.36
CA VAL A 91 -18.64 -0.08 0.82
C VAL A 91 -17.77 -0.92 1.73
N ARG A 92 -18.31 -2.05 2.19
CA ARG A 92 -17.53 -3.02 2.94
C ARG A 92 -16.67 -3.85 2.01
N LEU A 93 -15.40 -4.01 2.37
CA LEU A 93 -14.43 -4.77 1.57
C LEU A 93 -13.37 -5.40 2.48
N MET A 94 -12.69 -6.38 1.92
CA MET A 94 -11.63 -7.13 2.60
C MET A 94 -10.24 -6.60 2.23
N THR A 95 -9.27 -6.97 3.03
CA THR A 95 -7.84 -6.68 2.77
C THR A 95 -7.46 -7.05 1.34
N GLY A 96 -6.81 -6.14 0.64
CA GLY A 96 -6.42 -6.32 -0.76
C GLY A 96 -7.50 -6.00 -1.79
N GLY A 97 -8.75 -5.76 -1.35
CA GLY A 97 -9.85 -5.36 -2.24
C GLY A 97 -9.61 -4.00 -2.89
N ALA A 98 -10.06 -3.85 -4.14
CA ALA A 98 -9.97 -2.59 -4.85
C ALA A 98 -10.85 -1.52 -4.20
N LEU A 99 -10.28 -0.34 -3.98
CA LEU A 99 -11.01 0.79 -3.40
C LEU A 99 -11.89 1.43 -4.46
N PRO A 100 -13.19 1.61 -4.16
CA PRO A 100 -14.08 2.34 -5.06
C PRO A 100 -13.64 3.79 -5.27
N ASP A 101 -13.99 4.35 -6.41
CA ASP A 101 -13.83 5.76 -6.65
C ASP A 101 -14.64 6.60 -5.66
N GLY A 102 -14.13 7.80 -5.33
CA GLY A 102 -14.74 8.69 -4.34
C GLY A 102 -14.37 8.37 -2.90
N THR A 103 -13.66 7.27 -2.62
CA THR A 103 -13.19 6.94 -1.27
C THR A 103 -11.77 7.44 -1.04
N ASP A 104 -11.52 7.92 0.18
CA ASP A 104 -10.22 8.41 0.64
C ASP A 104 -9.77 7.77 1.96
N THR A 105 -10.67 7.08 2.64
CA THR A 105 -10.46 6.57 3.99
C THR A 105 -11.01 5.15 4.13
N ILE A 106 -10.28 4.33 4.91
CA ILE A 106 -10.74 3.02 5.36
C ILE A 106 -10.97 3.08 6.86
N VAL A 107 -12.17 2.71 7.27
CA VAL A 107 -12.54 2.48 8.67
C VAL A 107 -12.49 0.98 8.93
N MET A 108 -11.63 0.55 9.84
CA MET A 108 -11.46 -0.86 10.18
C MET A 108 -12.77 -1.45 10.73
N GLN A 109 -13.06 -2.69 10.39
CA GLN A 109 -14.31 -3.35 10.84
C GLN A 109 -14.44 -3.43 12.37
N GLU A 110 -13.31 -3.48 13.09
CA GLU A 110 -13.27 -3.49 14.56
C GLU A 110 -13.65 -2.15 15.20
N GLN A 111 -13.69 -1.08 14.41
CA GLN A 111 -14.02 0.28 14.85
C GLN A 111 -15.44 0.70 14.52
N VAL A 112 -16.23 -0.21 13.98
CA VAL A 112 -17.61 0.07 13.59
C VAL A 112 -18.60 -0.83 14.32
N SER A 113 -19.82 -0.34 14.45
CA SER A 113 -21.00 -1.10 14.88
C SER A 113 -21.98 -1.19 13.70
N PRO A 114 -22.01 -2.30 12.96
CA PRO A 114 -22.99 -2.46 11.90
C PRO A 114 -24.39 -2.63 12.48
N THR A 115 -25.39 -2.14 11.76
CA THR A 115 -26.80 -2.43 12.08
C THR A 115 -27.10 -3.91 11.84
N ALA A 116 -28.15 -4.42 12.51
CA ALA A 116 -28.51 -5.85 12.43
C ALA A 116 -28.86 -6.32 11.01
N ASP A 117 -29.33 -5.41 10.16
CA ASP A 117 -29.62 -5.68 8.74
C ASP A 117 -28.42 -5.46 7.81
N GLY A 118 -27.29 -5.02 8.34
CA GLY A 118 -26.05 -4.75 7.58
C GLY A 118 -26.13 -3.56 6.63
N LYS A 119 -27.20 -2.78 6.66
CA LYS A 119 -27.41 -1.66 5.72
C LYS A 119 -26.78 -0.34 6.16
N SER A 120 -26.38 -0.25 7.41
CA SER A 120 -25.68 0.93 7.92
C SER A 120 -24.61 0.53 8.91
N MET A 121 -23.67 1.42 9.13
CA MET A 121 -22.64 1.26 10.16
C MET A 121 -22.42 2.56 10.90
N GLY A 122 -22.17 2.45 12.20
CA GLY A 122 -21.74 3.56 13.05
C GLY A 122 -20.26 3.42 13.43
N ILE A 123 -19.52 4.51 13.46
CA ILE A 123 -18.13 4.52 13.93
C ILE A 123 -18.13 4.61 15.45
N ILE A 124 -17.53 3.62 16.12
CA ILE A 124 -17.49 3.53 17.60
C ILE A 124 -16.37 4.40 18.18
N PHE A 125 -15.22 4.47 17.49
CA PHE A 125 -14.04 5.21 17.94
C PHE A 125 -13.41 6.02 16.84
N LEU A 126 -13.53 7.35 16.90
CA LEU A 126 -12.87 8.28 15.99
C LEU A 126 -11.35 8.43 16.27
N ARG A 127 -10.78 7.72 17.24
CA ARG A 127 -9.48 8.05 17.83
C ARG A 127 -8.28 7.28 17.28
N CYS A 128 -8.45 6.33 16.38
CA CYS A 128 -7.29 5.58 15.85
C CYS A 128 -7.49 5.15 14.40
N TYR A 129 -6.58 5.56 13.56
CA TYR A 129 -6.32 5.00 12.23
C TYR A 129 -7.39 5.21 11.16
N LEU A 130 -7.77 6.46 10.96
CA LEU A 130 -8.21 6.89 9.64
C LEU A 130 -7.00 6.79 8.72
N LEU A 131 -6.90 5.73 7.94
CA LEU A 131 -5.84 5.60 6.96
C LEU A 131 -6.28 6.32 5.70
N PHE A 132 -5.76 7.53 5.50
CA PHE A 132 -5.90 8.21 4.22
C PHE A 132 -5.18 7.42 3.15
N VAL A 133 -5.91 6.98 2.16
CA VAL A 133 -5.34 6.28 1.02
C VAL A 133 -4.86 7.31 0.03
N SER A 134 -3.56 7.56 0.02
CA SER A 134 -2.96 8.47 -0.96
C SER A 134 -3.27 8.02 -2.39
N PRO A 135 -3.56 8.96 -3.30
CA PRO A 135 -3.63 8.63 -4.71
C PRO A 135 -2.30 8.03 -5.17
N ILE A 136 -2.37 7.08 -6.09
CA ILE A 136 -1.17 6.57 -6.76
C ILE A 136 -0.60 7.75 -7.56
N THR A 137 0.49 8.35 -7.08
CA THR A 137 1.26 9.31 -7.86
C THR A 137 2.03 8.55 -8.93
N ARG A 138 1.81 8.93 -10.18
CA ARG A 138 2.59 8.46 -11.34
C ARG A 138 3.98 9.05 -11.31
#